data_f23becde04b97624574d505112e283d2
#
_entry.id   f23becde04b97624574d505112e283d2
#
_cell.length_a   1.000
_cell.length_b   1.000
_cell.length_c   1.000
_cell.angle_alpha   90.00
_cell.angle_beta   90.00
_cell.angle_gamma   90.00
#
_symmetry.space_group_name_H-M   'P 1'
#
loop_
_entity.id
_entity.type
_entity.pdbx_description
1 polymer ?
#
loop_
_entity_poly.entity_id
_entity_poly.type
_entity_poly.pdbx_seq_one_letter_code
_entity_poly.pdbx_strand_id
1 'polypeptide(L)'
;MKESTIETYFCKQVGLQLNGRAFKFVSPSNRGVADRVVCLPNGQTWFVELKAPSGRLSPLQKHFQSEMARMNQNYACLWSKEHVDEFIKSLTS
;
A
#
# COMPACT_ATOMS: atom_id res chain seq x y z
N MET A 1 5.59 -6.24 15.73
CA MET A 1 5.02 -7.00 14.59
C MET A 1 5.89 -6.79 13.37
N LYS A 2 6.14 -7.83 12.60
CA LYS A 2 6.98 -7.72 11.40
C LYS A 2 6.24 -7.07 10.25
N GLU A 3 6.97 -6.37 9.40
CA GLU A 3 6.43 -5.77 8.19
C GLU A 3 5.74 -6.84 7.30
N SER A 4 6.38 -8.01 7.15
CA SER A 4 5.82 -9.11 6.34
C SER A 4 4.48 -9.60 6.86
N THR A 5 4.27 -9.56 8.18
CA THR A 5 3.00 -9.94 8.79
C THR A 5 1.89 -8.94 8.41
N ILE A 6 2.22 -7.65 8.43
CA ILE A 6 1.28 -6.60 8.04
C ILE A 6 0.97 -6.70 6.55
N GLU A 7 1.98 -6.96 5.73
CA GLU A 7 1.80 -7.10 4.28
C GLU A 7 0.89 -8.29 3.94
N THR A 8 1.11 -9.43 4.59
CA THR A 8 0.28 -10.63 4.39
C THR A 8 -1.17 -10.35 4.79
N TYR A 9 -1.36 -9.70 5.94
CA TYR A 9 -2.68 -9.32 6.41
C TYR A 9 -3.38 -8.38 5.42
N PHE A 10 -2.63 -7.38 4.93
CA PHE A 10 -3.15 -6.41 3.95
C PHE A 10 -3.65 -7.10 2.68
N CYS A 11 -2.83 -7.96 2.08
CA CYS A 11 -3.20 -8.66 0.85
C CYS A 11 -4.46 -9.50 1.04
N LYS A 12 -4.58 -10.19 2.19
CA LYS A 12 -5.74 -10.99 2.52
C LYS A 12 -6.99 -10.13 2.65
N GLN A 13 -6.90 -9.00 3.35
CA GLN A 13 -8.04 -8.11 3.55
C GLN A 13 -8.50 -7.46 2.25
N VAL A 14 -7.59 -7.08 1.38
CA VAL A 14 -7.93 -6.54 0.05
C VAL A 14 -8.79 -7.54 -0.72
N GLY A 15 -8.41 -8.81 -0.72
CA GLY A 15 -9.18 -9.85 -1.40
C GLY A 15 -10.54 -10.09 -0.76
N LEU A 16 -10.57 -10.26 0.58
CA LEU A 16 -11.79 -10.62 1.31
C LEU A 16 -12.79 -9.46 1.40
N GLN A 17 -12.31 -8.25 1.65
CA GLN A 17 -13.19 -7.11 1.96
C GLN A 17 -13.48 -6.22 0.76
N LEU A 18 -12.56 -6.13 -0.19
CA LEU A 18 -12.69 -5.23 -1.33
C LEU A 18 -12.89 -5.96 -2.66
N ASN A 19 -12.80 -7.29 -2.65
CA ASN A 19 -12.83 -8.10 -3.87
C ASN A 19 -11.81 -7.59 -4.90
N GLY A 20 -10.69 -7.08 -4.41
CA GLY A 20 -9.59 -6.56 -5.21
C GLY A 20 -8.39 -7.48 -5.16
N ARG A 21 -7.28 -7.00 -5.68
CA ARG A 21 -6.04 -7.75 -5.66
C ARG A 21 -4.84 -6.82 -5.43
N ALA A 22 -3.93 -7.24 -4.54
CA ALA A 22 -2.70 -6.53 -4.26
C ALA A 22 -1.55 -7.25 -4.96
N PHE A 23 -1.11 -6.70 -6.10
CA PHE A 23 0.01 -7.26 -6.85
C PHE A 23 1.33 -6.80 -6.26
N LYS A 24 2.32 -7.68 -6.24
CA LYS A 24 3.68 -7.31 -5.87
C LYS A 24 4.21 -6.31 -6.89
N PHE A 25 4.73 -5.19 -6.41
CA PHE A 25 5.27 -4.15 -7.30
C PHE A 25 6.80 -4.13 -7.19
N VAL A 26 7.45 -4.37 -8.32
CA VAL A 26 8.92 -4.31 -8.43
C VAL A 26 9.26 -3.50 -9.67
N SER A 27 10.15 -2.53 -9.51
CA SER A 27 10.65 -1.74 -10.63
C SER A 27 12.19 -1.75 -10.59
N PRO A 28 12.84 -2.58 -11.42
CA PRO A 28 14.31 -2.72 -11.38
C PRO A 28 15.06 -1.40 -11.59
N SER A 29 14.49 -0.49 -12.37
CA SER A 29 15.14 0.79 -12.70
C SER A 29 14.79 1.92 -11.73
N ASN A 30 13.81 1.70 -10.81
CA ASN A 30 13.32 2.76 -9.93
C ASN A 30 13.23 2.24 -8.50
N ARG A 31 14.24 2.56 -7.70
CA ARG A 31 14.26 2.16 -6.30
C ARG A 31 13.28 3.00 -5.50
N GLY A 32 12.74 2.43 -4.43
CA GLY A 32 11.84 3.14 -3.53
C GLY A 32 10.38 3.11 -3.94
N VAL A 33 10.00 2.35 -4.99
CA VAL A 33 8.59 2.18 -5.34
C VAL A 33 7.83 1.47 -4.22
N ALA A 34 6.51 1.63 -4.19
CA ALA A 34 5.64 0.99 -3.19
C ALA A 34 5.71 -0.54 -3.28
N ASP A 35 5.36 -1.21 -2.18
CA ASP A 35 5.39 -2.68 -2.11
C ASP A 35 4.33 -3.32 -3.00
N ARG A 36 3.16 -2.70 -3.10
CA ARG A 36 1.99 -3.29 -3.76
C ARG A 36 1.28 -2.30 -4.68
N VAL A 37 0.79 -2.82 -5.79
CA VAL A 37 -0.21 -2.13 -6.63
C VAL A 37 -1.53 -2.84 -6.38
N VAL A 38 -2.53 -2.11 -5.91
CA VAL A 38 -3.85 -2.65 -5.59
C VAL A 38 -4.82 -2.23 -6.67
N CYS A 39 -5.49 -3.23 -7.27
CA CYS A 39 -6.53 -2.99 -8.26
C CYS A 39 -7.88 -3.36 -7.67
N LEU A 40 -8.84 -2.45 -7.74
CA LEU A 40 -10.18 -2.63 -7.18
C LEU A 40 -11.23 -2.75 -8.29
N PRO A 41 -12.35 -3.47 -8.03
CA PRO A 41 -13.41 -3.66 -9.03
C PRO A 41 -14.04 -2.35 -9.52
N ASN A 42 -13.99 -1.27 -8.71
CA ASN A 42 -14.51 0.03 -9.12
C ASN A 42 -13.59 0.80 -10.07
N GLY A 43 -12.46 0.18 -10.47
CA GLY A 43 -11.49 0.79 -11.37
C GLY A 43 -10.42 1.60 -10.68
N GLN A 44 -10.46 1.75 -9.35
CA GLN A 44 -9.40 2.45 -8.61
C GLN A 44 -8.15 1.59 -8.55
N THR A 45 -7.00 2.25 -8.66
CA THR A 45 -5.69 1.64 -8.46
C THR A 45 -4.98 2.41 -7.36
N TRP A 46 -4.36 1.68 -6.43
CA TRP A 46 -3.64 2.26 -5.30
C TRP A 46 -2.21 1.73 -5.25
N PHE A 47 -1.26 2.60 -4.92
CA PHE A 47 0.10 2.21 -4.59
C PHE A 47 0.21 2.18 -3.07
N VAL A 48 0.58 1.04 -2.50
CA VAL A 48 0.57 0.87 -1.04
C VAL A 48 1.92 0.37 -0.54
N GLU A 49 2.48 1.13 0.40
CA GLU A 49 3.70 0.76 1.11
C GLU A 49 3.33 0.22 2.48
N LEU A 50 3.91 -0.93 2.86
CA LEU A 50 3.67 -1.54 4.17
C LEU A 50 4.94 -1.41 5.01
N LYS A 51 4.78 -0.97 6.26
CA LYS A 51 5.88 -0.80 7.21
C LYS A 51 5.54 -1.45 8.54
N ALA A 52 6.57 -1.91 9.25
CA ALA A 52 6.42 -2.29 10.66
C ALA A 52 6.12 -1.02 11.47
N PRO A 53 5.49 -1.13 12.65
CA PRO A 53 5.12 0.05 13.44
C PRO A 53 6.28 1.00 13.75
N SER A 54 7.51 0.46 13.92
CA SER A 54 8.70 1.28 14.15
C SER A 54 9.46 1.62 12.87
N GLY A 55 8.97 1.17 11.71
CA GLY A 55 9.63 1.39 10.44
C GLY A 55 9.51 2.83 9.94
N ARG A 56 10.40 3.23 9.05
CA ARG A 56 10.41 4.56 8.46
C ARG A 56 10.61 4.47 6.95
N LEU A 57 10.02 5.41 6.25
CA LEU A 57 10.27 5.52 4.82
C LEU A 57 11.72 5.97 4.57
N SER A 58 12.41 5.28 3.66
CA SER A 58 13.72 5.72 3.20
C SER A 58 13.58 6.99 2.35
N PRO A 59 14.68 7.72 2.10
CA PRO A 59 14.63 8.89 1.21
C PRO A 59 14.04 8.57 -0.17
N LEU A 60 14.38 7.42 -0.76
CA LEU A 60 13.83 7.02 -2.06
C LEU A 60 12.35 6.70 -1.99
N GLN A 61 11.89 6.09 -0.89
CA GLN A 61 10.47 5.84 -0.68
C GLN A 61 9.69 7.13 -0.50
N LYS A 62 10.26 8.11 0.20
CA LYS A 62 9.65 9.45 0.36
C LYS A 62 9.56 10.15 -0.99
N HIS A 63 10.58 9.99 -1.83
CA HIS A 63 10.58 10.56 -3.18
C HIS A 63 9.45 9.96 -4.02
N PHE A 64 9.29 8.64 -3.97
CA PHE A 64 8.19 7.97 -4.67
C PHE A 64 6.84 8.50 -4.19
N GLN A 65 6.66 8.60 -2.86
CA GLN A 65 5.43 9.16 -2.28
C GLN A 65 5.14 10.56 -2.81
N SER A 66 6.16 11.42 -2.84
CA SER A 66 6.03 12.78 -3.36
C SER A 66 5.63 12.80 -4.84
N GLU A 67 6.22 11.90 -5.64
CA GLU A 67 5.90 11.79 -7.06
C GLU A 67 4.45 11.34 -7.27
N MET A 68 3.96 10.41 -6.46
CA MET A 68 2.57 9.96 -6.53
C MET A 68 1.62 11.12 -6.19
N ALA A 69 1.94 11.89 -5.15
CA ALA A 69 1.14 13.06 -4.76
C ALA A 69 1.13 14.11 -5.86
N ARG A 70 2.29 14.39 -6.47
CA ARG A 70 2.40 15.37 -7.55
C ARG A 70 1.52 15.00 -8.75
N MET A 71 1.40 13.71 -9.02
CA MET A 71 0.64 13.20 -10.17
C MET A 71 -0.80 12.82 -9.81
N ASN A 72 -1.24 13.15 -8.59
CA ASN A 72 -2.59 12.86 -8.10
C ASN A 72 -2.93 11.37 -8.14
N GLN A 73 -1.93 10.51 -7.89
CA GLN A 73 -2.14 9.08 -7.81
C GLN A 73 -2.58 8.68 -6.41
N ASN A 74 -3.36 7.61 -6.31
CA ASN A 74 -3.75 7.06 -5.02
C ASN A 74 -2.56 6.37 -4.38
N TYR A 75 -2.18 6.80 -3.18
CA TYR A 75 -1.05 6.24 -2.45
C TYR A 75 -1.40 6.14 -0.97
N ALA A 76 -0.94 5.08 -0.33
CA ALA A 76 -1.07 4.92 1.12
C ALA A 76 0.19 4.26 1.67
N CYS A 77 0.55 4.63 2.90
CA CYS A 77 1.58 3.94 3.67
C CYS A 77 0.94 3.50 4.98
N LEU A 78 1.04 2.20 5.29
CA LEU A 78 0.33 1.60 6.41
C LEU A 78 1.32 0.92 7.35
N TRP A 79 1.23 1.23 8.65
CA TRP A 79 2.21 0.81 9.65
C TRP A 79 1.70 -0.26 10.62
N SER A 80 0.42 -0.63 10.54
CA SER A 80 -0.16 -1.57 11.50
C SER A 80 -1.39 -2.23 10.90
N LYS A 81 -1.87 -3.30 11.54
CA LYS A 81 -3.13 -3.93 11.16
C LYS A 81 -4.30 -2.96 11.31
N GLU A 82 -4.24 -2.10 12.34
CA GLU A 82 -5.27 -1.07 12.57
C GLU A 82 -5.30 -0.08 11.41
N HIS A 83 -4.13 0.34 10.91
CA HIS A 83 -4.04 1.22 9.74
C HIS A 83 -4.61 0.52 8.50
N VAL A 84 -4.34 -0.77 8.34
CA VAL A 84 -4.91 -1.56 7.24
C VAL A 84 -6.43 -1.56 7.34
N ASP A 85 -6.97 -1.84 8.53
CA ASP A 85 -8.42 -1.90 8.73
C ASP A 85 -9.08 -0.55 8.43
N GLU A 86 -8.48 0.54 8.86
CA GLU A 86 -8.98 1.89 8.58
C GLU A 86 -8.97 2.19 7.08
N PHE A 87 -7.89 1.80 6.41
CA PHE A 87 -7.78 1.98 4.95
C PHE A 87 -8.87 1.20 4.21
N ILE A 88 -9.04 -0.07 4.56
CA ILE A 88 -10.08 -0.93 3.98
C ILE A 88 -11.46 -0.31 4.20
N LYS A 89 -11.74 0.13 5.43
CA LYS A 89 -13.02 0.73 5.79
C LYS A 89 -13.28 1.99 4.97
N SER A 90 -12.26 2.81 4.74
CA SER A 90 -12.41 4.04 3.96
C SER A 90 -12.82 3.77 2.52
N LEU A 91 -12.50 2.59 2.00
CA LEU A 91 -12.81 2.21 0.62
C LEU A 91 -14.12 1.42 0.50
N THR A 92 -14.76 1.04 1.61
CA THR A 92 -16.01 0.28 1.62
C THR A 92 -17.23 1.12 1.95
N SER A 93 -17.02 2.36 2.39
CA SER A 93 -18.12 3.26 2.79
C SER A 93 -18.75 3.99 1.60
#